data_a84204096db716469d79829b54470aec
#
_entry.id   a84204096db716469d79829b54470aec
#
_cell.length_a   1.000
_cell.length_b   1.000
_cell.length_c   1.000
_cell.angle_alpha   90.00
_cell.angle_beta   90.00
_cell.angle_gamma   90.00
#
_symmetry.space_group_name_H-M   'P 1'
#
loop_
_entity.id
_entity.type
_entity.pdbx_description
1 polymer ?
#
loop_
_entity_poly.entity_id
_entity_poly.type
_entity_poly.pdbx_seq_one_letter_code
_entity_poly.pdbx_strand_id
1 'polypeptide(L)'
;SVAYTNSNYMFRAMAMYSTGLNRHGWALTLSAIGRYANEGIIEGTFYNSVGLFLAVQKVFNKNHSLNLTLYGAPTQRATNSATYLEAYDLAGSNLYNPNWGWQDGKKRSSKIVNTFDPTAVLNWIWKGNKETTLNTAAAVRWTNYSTSALNWYNAADPRPDYYRYLPSYFADDQEAFDLYTDLWRNDESMRQINWDALYQANYLNSQIGPDQLGNRRGGSTYILEDRHSNQFNFIAGSTLNTRLNSFLTLQGGVTFNYTRAHYYKTIRDLLGGDFWTDIDQFSERDFPEDANLLENDLDNPGRKVGKGDKFGYNYYINAIQL
;
A
#
# COMPACT_ATOMS: atom_id res chain seq x y z
N SER A 1 -2.71 -12.99 -25.16
CA SER A 1 -3.70 -11.93 -25.39
C SER A 1 -3.08 -10.55 -25.15
N VAL A 2 -3.55 -9.57 -25.90
CA VAL A 2 -3.19 -8.16 -25.74
C VAL A 2 -4.50 -7.38 -25.64
N ALA A 3 -4.55 -6.37 -24.77
CA ALA A 3 -5.70 -5.51 -24.61
C ALA A 3 -5.25 -4.06 -24.37
N TYR A 4 -6.03 -3.12 -24.86
CA TYR A 4 -5.93 -1.70 -24.57
C TYR A 4 -7.24 -1.25 -23.92
N THR A 5 -7.13 -0.39 -22.91
CA THR A 5 -8.28 0.17 -22.19
C THR A 5 -7.94 1.59 -21.70
N ASN A 6 -8.95 2.38 -21.43
CA ASN A 6 -8.81 3.74 -20.90
C ASN A 6 -9.29 3.86 -19.44
N SER A 7 -9.34 2.74 -18.71
CA SER A 7 -9.77 2.74 -17.31
C SER A 7 -8.57 2.64 -16.35
N ASN A 8 -8.43 1.53 -15.63
CA ASN A 8 -7.40 1.37 -14.58
C ASN A 8 -5.98 1.16 -15.14
N TYR A 9 -5.86 0.67 -16.37
CA TYR A 9 -4.58 0.51 -17.06
C TYR A 9 -4.79 0.77 -18.56
N MET A 10 -3.74 1.25 -19.25
CA MET A 10 -3.80 1.52 -20.69
C MET A 10 -3.51 0.27 -21.51
N PHE A 11 -2.53 -0.51 -21.08
CA PHE A 11 -2.03 -1.66 -21.83
C PHE A 11 -1.94 -2.90 -20.94
N ARG A 12 -2.33 -4.04 -21.53
CA ARG A 12 -2.14 -5.37 -20.95
C ARG A 12 -1.62 -6.34 -22.01
N ALA A 13 -0.56 -7.06 -21.68
CA ALA A 13 -0.13 -8.22 -22.44
C ALA A 13 -0.11 -9.45 -21.54
N MET A 14 -0.54 -10.59 -22.06
CA MET A 14 -0.55 -11.87 -21.34
C MET A 14 -0.15 -13.00 -22.29
N ALA A 15 0.76 -13.83 -21.82
CA ALA A 15 1.13 -15.10 -22.45
C ALA A 15 0.90 -16.25 -21.44
N MET A 16 0.43 -17.38 -21.95
CA MET A 16 0.25 -18.60 -21.17
C MET A 16 0.66 -19.80 -22.02
N TYR A 17 1.36 -20.73 -21.38
CA TYR A 17 1.73 -22.00 -21.98
C TYR A 17 1.37 -23.13 -21.01
N SER A 18 0.75 -24.21 -21.54
CA SER A 18 0.42 -25.40 -20.78
C SER A 18 0.70 -26.64 -21.59
N THR A 19 1.41 -27.60 -20.99
CA THR A 19 1.76 -28.87 -21.66
C THR A 19 0.63 -29.87 -21.70
N GLY A 20 -0.39 -29.70 -20.83
CA GLY A 20 -1.27 -30.79 -20.47
C GLY A 20 -0.56 -31.92 -19.73
N LEU A 21 -1.29 -32.99 -19.37
CA LEU A 21 -0.74 -34.16 -18.67
C LEU A 21 -0.04 -35.08 -19.67
N ASN A 22 1.25 -35.31 -19.53
CA ASN A 22 2.02 -36.22 -20.37
C ASN A 22 1.91 -37.68 -19.87
N ARG A 23 2.44 -38.63 -20.68
CA ARG A 23 2.42 -40.07 -20.37
C ARG A 23 3.21 -40.44 -19.11
N HIS A 24 4.12 -39.58 -18.65
CA HIS A 24 4.88 -39.76 -17.42
C HIS A 24 4.19 -39.15 -16.20
N GLY A 25 2.96 -38.64 -16.34
CA GLY A 25 2.17 -38.06 -15.27
C GLY A 25 2.57 -36.63 -14.88
N TRP A 26 3.27 -35.87 -15.74
CA TRP A 26 3.62 -34.48 -15.52
C TRP A 26 2.76 -33.54 -16.34
N ALA A 27 2.35 -32.44 -15.72
CA ALA A 27 1.78 -31.27 -16.39
C ALA A 27 2.46 -29.98 -15.87
N LEU A 28 2.70 -29.05 -16.78
CA LEU A 28 3.29 -27.74 -16.48
C LEU A 28 2.41 -26.66 -17.10
N THR A 29 2.14 -25.61 -16.30
CA THR A 29 1.51 -24.37 -16.79
C THR A 29 2.34 -23.19 -16.36
N LEU A 30 2.67 -22.31 -17.31
CA LEU A 30 3.35 -21.04 -17.10
C LEU A 30 2.47 -19.92 -17.63
N SER A 31 2.38 -18.81 -16.89
CA SER A 31 1.73 -17.60 -17.37
C SER A 31 2.51 -16.36 -16.91
N ALA A 32 2.58 -15.38 -17.79
CA ALA A 32 3.09 -14.05 -17.48
C ALA A 32 2.10 -13.00 -17.98
N ILE A 33 1.87 -11.97 -17.18
CA ILE A 33 0.98 -10.86 -17.49
C ILE A 33 1.67 -9.54 -17.12
N GLY A 34 1.68 -8.59 -18.04
CA GLY A 34 2.09 -7.21 -17.80
C GLY A 34 0.90 -6.28 -17.94
N ARG A 35 0.79 -5.30 -17.03
CA ARG A 35 -0.18 -4.20 -17.10
C ARG A 35 0.54 -2.89 -16.86
N TYR A 36 0.23 -1.92 -17.68
CA TYR A 36 0.86 -0.61 -17.63
C TYR A 36 -0.14 0.50 -17.90
N ALA A 37 -0.05 1.58 -17.14
CA ALA A 37 -0.66 2.86 -17.42
C ALA A 37 0.26 3.97 -16.91
N ASN A 38 0.65 4.88 -17.80
CA ASN A 38 1.36 6.10 -17.42
C ASN A 38 0.42 7.05 -16.65
N GLU A 39 -0.85 7.07 -17.06
CA GLU A 39 -1.92 7.77 -16.37
C GLU A 39 -3.21 6.96 -16.46
N GLY A 40 -3.97 6.92 -15.36
CA GLY A 40 -5.30 6.31 -15.32
C GLY A 40 -6.38 7.30 -15.75
N ILE A 41 -7.66 6.89 -15.62
CA ILE A 41 -8.80 7.79 -15.86
C ILE A 41 -8.84 8.95 -14.84
N ILE A 42 -8.27 8.74 -13.66
CA ILE A 42 -8.11 9.75 -12.63
C ILE A 42 -6.73 10.36 -12.77
N GLU A 43 -6.67 11.66 -12.90
CA GLU A 43 -5.44 12.42 -13.10
C GLU A 43 -4.44 12.23 -11.95
N GLY A 44 -3.13 12.17 -12.28
CA GLY A 44 -2.06 11.92 -11.32
C GLY A 44 -2.00 10.48 -10.80
N THR A 45 -2.81 9.55 -11.35
CA THR A 45 -2.69 8.12 -11.05
C THR A 45 -1.91 7.40 -12.15
N PHE A 46 -1.22 6.33 -11.79
CA PHE A 46 -0.55 5.42 -12.71
C PHE A 46 -0.69 3.97 -12.23
N TYR A 47 -0.38 3.01 -13.10
CA TYR A 47 -0.46 1.59 -12.77
C TYR A 47 0.63 0.77 -13.48
N ASN A 48 1.45 0.06 -12.71
CA ASN A 48 2.49 -0.84 -13.19
C ASN A 48 2.37 -2.18 -12.46
N SER A 49 2.25 -3.28 -13.22
CA SER A 49 2.18 -4.61 -12.62
C SER A 49 2.75 -5.67 -13.57
N VAL A 50 3.50 -6.60 -13.00
CA VAL A 50 3.96 -7.81 -13.71
C VAL A 50 3.56 -9.02 -12.88
N GLY A 51 2.65 -9.84 -13.41
CA GLY A 51 2.22 -11.09 -12.76
C GLY A 51 2.92 -12.30 -13.37
N LEU A 52 3.35 -13.20 -12.50
CA LEU A 52 3.92 -14.50 -12.88
C LEU A 52 3.13 -15.62 -12.20
N PHE A 53 2.90 -16.71 -12.93
CA PHE A 53 2.22 -17.90 -12.47
C PHE A 53 2.94 -19.13 -12.98
N LEU A 54 3.20 -20.08 -12.09
CA LEU A 54 3.76 -21.41 -12.39
C LEU A 54 2.89 -22.46 -11.69
N ALA A 55 2.41 -23.46 -12.40
CA ALA A 55 1.81 -24.65 -11.81
C ALA A 55 2.48 -25.91 -12.37
N VAL A 56 2.85 -26.81 -11.47
CA VAL A 56 3.42 -28.10 -11.80
C VAL A 56 2.57 -29.18 -11.13
N GLN A 57 2.11 -30.14 -11.91
CA GLN A 57 1.38 -31.30 -11.42
C GLN A 57 2.17 -32.56 -11.69
N LYS A 58 2.21 -33.45 -10.71
CA LYS A 58 2.68 -34.83 -10.84
C LYS A 58 1.60 -35.80 -10.41
N VAL A 59 1.18 -36.64 -11.31
CA VAL A 59 0.36 -37.83 -11.05
C VAL A 59 1.32 -39.02 -10.93
N PHE A 60 1.47 -39.55 -9.73
CA PHE A 60 2.37 -40.69 -9.48
C PHE A 60 1.72 -42.01 -9.90
N ASN A 61 0.43 -42.14 -9.61
CA ASN A 61 -0.38 -43.30 -9.95
C ASN A 61 -1.89 -42.91 -9.83
N LYS A 62 -2.78 -43.90 -9.90
CA LYS A 62 -4.25 -43.68 -9.82
C LYS A 62 -4.71 -43.12 -8.47
N ASN A 63 -3.88 -43.28 -7.43
CA ASN A 63 -4.23 -42.93 -6.07
C ASN A 63 -3.56 -41.63 -5.60
N HIS A 64 -2.44 -41.20 -6.16
CA HIS A 64 -1.63 -40.09 -5.66
C HIS A 64 -1.35 -39.06 -6.74
N SER A 65 -1.67 -37.80 -6.45
CA SER A 65 -1.22 -36.65 -7.23
C SER A 65 -0.73 -35.53 -6.32
N LEU A 66 0.24 -34.77 -6.81
CA LEU A 66 0.83 -33.61 -6.14
C LEU A 66 0.78 -32.44 -7.11
N ASN A 67 0.36 -31.28 -6.60
CA ASN A 67 0.33 -30.03 -7.34
C ASN A 67 1.13 -28.98 -6.57
N LEU A 68 2.07 -28.32 -7.24
CA LEU A 68 2.75 -27.11 -6.76
C LEU A 68 2.29 -25.93 -7.61
N THR A 69 1.81 -24.89 -6.95
CA THR A 69 1.42 -23.64 -7.61
C THR A 69 2.19 -22.48 -6.97
N LEU A 70 2.85 -21.69 -7.80
CA LEU A 70 3.57 -20.48 -7.41
C LEU A 70 3.01 -19.30 -8.19
N TYR A 71 2.72 -18.20 -7.52
CA TYR A 71 2.28 -16.98 -8.19
C TYR A 71 2.62 -15.74 -7.39
N GLY A 72 2.69 -14.61 -8.07
CA GLY A 72 2.90 -13.30 -7.48
C GLY A 72 2.86 -12.21 -8.54
N ALA A 73 2.48 -11.03 -8.13
CA ALA A 73 2.37 -9.87 -9.01
C ALA A 73 2.85 -8.60 -8.29
N PRO A 74 4.16 -8.24 -8.36
CA PRO A 74 4.59 -6.93 -7.93
C PRO A 74 3.80 -5.86 -8.69
N THR A 75 3.20 -4.96 -7.91
CA THR A 75 2.35 -3.89 -8.42
C THR A 75 2.71 -2.58 -7.74
N GLN A 76 2.88 -1.53 -8.54
CA GLN A 76 3.01 -0.16 -8.07
C GLN A 76 1.94 0.69 -8.75
N ARG A 77 1.22 1.46 -7.97
CA ARG A 77 0.17 2.34 -8.47
C ARG A 77 0.04 3.60 -7.63
N ALA A 78 -0.27 4.72 -8.27
CA ALA A 78 -0.78 5.89 -7.56
C ALA A 78 -2.30 5.79 -7.41
N THR A 79 -2.81 6.32 -6.31
CA THR A 79 -4.24 6.24 -5.96
C THR A 79 -4.79 7.62 -5.64
N ASN A 80 -6.09 7.78 -5.82
CA ASN A 80 -6.85 8.93 -5.33
C ASN A 80 -7.31 8.74 -3.87
N SER A 81 -7.87 9.79 -3.31
CA SER A 81 -8.61 9.79 -2.04
C SER A 81 -10.00 10.38 -2.26
N ALA A 82 -10.94 10.00 -1.43
CA ALA A 82 -12.17 10.77 -1.29
C ALA A 82 -11.85 12.16 -0.75
N THR A 83 -12.60 13.16 -1.21
CA THR A 83 -12.51 14.56 -0.79
C THR A 83 -13.90 15.12 -0.54
N TYR A 84 -13.99 16.41 -0.20
CA TYR A 84 -15.25 17.09 0.03
C TYR A 84 -16.05 17.23 -1.27
N LEU A 85 -17.37 17.18 -1.18
CA LEU A 85 -18.26 17.40 -2.33
C LEU A 85 -18.01 18.76 -2.99
N GLU A 86 -17.81 19.79 -2.17
CA GLU A 86 -17.44 21.14 -2.63
C GLU A 86 -16.20 21.14 -3.52
N ALA A 87 -15.16 20.36 -3.19
CA ALA A 87 -13.95 20.26 -4.01
C ALA A 87 -14.23 19.62 -5.38
N TYR A 88 -15.11 18.62 -5.44
CA TYR A 88 -15.55 18.03 -6.71
C TYR A 88 -16.35 19.03 -7.56
N ASP A 89 -17.25 19.79 -6.93
CA ASP A 89 -18.07 20.80 -7.61
C ASP A 89 -17.22 21.94 -8.16
N LEU A 90 -16.26 22.43 -7.37
CA LEU A 90 -15.31 23.47 -7.79
C LEU A 90 -14.36 23.00 -8.90
N ALA A 91 -13.90 21.76 -8.83
CA ALA A 91 -13.07 21.15 -9.88
C ALA A 91 -13.88 20.81 -11.15
N GLY A 92 -15.22 20.84 -11.08
CA GLY A 92 -16.11 20.45 -12.18
C GLY A 92 -16.02 18.97 -12.55
N SER A 93 -15.52 18.12 -11.65
CA SER A 93 -15.32 16.70 -11.93
C SER A 93 -15.31 15.85 -10.65
N ASN A 94 -16.06 14.75 -10.68
CA ASN A 94 -16.01 13.73 -9.63
C ASN A 94 -14.77 12.81 -9.72
N LEU A 95 -13.87 13.05 -10.68
CA LEU A 95 -12.58 12.39 -10.85
C LEU A 95 -11.42 13.23 -10.28
N TYR A 96 -11.71 14.34 -9.62
CA TYR A 96 -10.69 15.16 -8.98
C TYR A 96 -9.86 14.34 -7.99
N ASN A 97 -8.55 14.55 -8.00
CA ASN A 97 -7.58 13.85 -7.15
C ASN A 97 -6.64 14.85 -6.47
N PRO A 98 -6.74 15.03 -5.14
CA PRO A 98 -5.89 15.97 -4.39
C PRO A 98 -4.47 15.45 -4.11
N ASN A 99 -4.15 14.19 -4.47
CA ASN A 99 -2.91 13.54 -4.04
C ASN A 99 -1.73 13.76 -4.97
N TRP A 100 -1.81 14.64 -5.94
CA TRP A 100 -0.74 14.88 -6.89
C TRP A 100 -0.50 16.36 -7.15
N GLY A 101 0.62 16.66 -7.76
CA GLY A 101 0.97 17.99 -8.24
C GLY A 101 2.16 17.90 -9.18
N TRP A 102 2.46 19.00 -9.87
CA TRP A 102 3.62 19.10 -10.76
C TRP A 102 4.91 19.27 -9.96
N GLN A 103 5.95 18.55 -10.36
CA GLN A 103 7.32 18.73 -9.91
C GLN A 103 8.27 18.53 -11.10
N ASP A 104 9.09 19.50 -11.42
CA ASP A 104 10.05 19.47 -12.54
C ASP A 104 9.40 19.04 -13.87
N GLY A 105 8.18 19.52 -14.14
CA GLY A 105 7.41 19.20 -15.34
C GLY A 105 6.83 17.78 -15.37
N LYS A 106 6.83 17.03 -14.27
CA LYS A 106 6.27 15.70 -14.14
C LYS A 106 5.18 15.65 -13.07
N LYS A 107 4.15 14.86 -13.31
CA LYS A 107 3.13 14.57 -12.29
C LYS A 107 3.72 13.69 -11.21
N ARG A 108 3.72 14.18 -9.97
CA ARG A 108 4.16 13.44 -8.79
C ARG A 108 2.98 13.20 -7.85
N SER A 109 2.73 11.94 -7.52
CA SER A 109 1.71 11.56 -6.53
C SER A 109 2.32 11.40 -5.15
N SER A 110 1.60 11.86 -4.12
CA SER A 110 1.93 11.63 -2.71
C SER A 110 1.43 10.27 -2.21
N LYS A 111 0.50 9.62 -2.93
CA LYS A 111 -0.18 8.40 -2.49
C LYS A 111 0.09 7.24 -3.45
N ILE A 112 1.24 6.61 -3.26
CA ILE A 112 1.70 5.48 -4.05
C ILE A 112 1.56 4.21 -3.22
N VAL A 113 0.90 3.19 -3.78
CA VAL A 113 0.76 1.86 -3.19
C VAL A 113 1.71 0.90 -3.91
N ASN A 114 2.52 0.19 -3.13
CA ASN A 114 3.33 -0.93 -3.60
C ASN A 114 2.81 -2.20 -2.95
N THR A 115 2.60 -3.23 -3.76
CA THR A 115 2.18 -4.55 -3.27
C THR A 115 2.97 -5.65 -3.96
N PHE A 116 3.32 -6.68 -3.20
CA PHE A 116 3.86 -7.93 -3.73
C PHE A 116 3.51 -9.07 -2.79
N ASP A 117 2.68 -9.99 -3.26
CA ASP A 117 2.14 -11.12 -2.50
C ASP A 117 2.56 -12.47 -3.10
N PRO A 118 3.87 -12.83 -3.12
CA PRO A 118 4.30 -14.13 -3.61
C PRO A 118 3.69 -15.24 -2.75
N THR A 119 3.06 -16.19 -3.44
CA THR A 119 2.35 -17.30 -2.81
C THR A 119 2.81 -18.62 -3.41
N ALA A 120 3.08 -19.58 -2.53
CA ALA A 120 3.35 -20.97 -2.89
C ALA A 120 2.29 -21.87 -2.26
N VAL A 121 1.71 -22.76 -3.06
CA VAL A 121 0.70 -23.74 -2.61
C VAL A 121 1.13 -25.11 -3.04
N LEU A 122 1.27 -26.02 -2.08
CA LEU A 122 1.48 -27.45 -2.32
C LEU A 122 0.22 -28.19 -1.94
N ASN A 123 -0.32 -29.01 -2.86
CA ASN A 123 -1.53 -29.77 -2.66
C ASN A 123 -1.28 -31.22 -3.02
N TRP A 124 -1.51 -32.13 -2.07
CA TRP A 124 -1.47 -33.57 -2.25
C TRP A 124 -2.89 -34.14 -2.16
N ILE A 125 -3.29 -34.90 -3.19
CA ILE A 125 -4.56 -35.58 -3.26
C ILE A 125 -4.30 -37.10 -3.22
N TRP A 126 -4.89 -37.74 -2.24
CA TRP A 126 -4.90 -39.20 -2.14
C TRP A 126 -6.33 -39.74 -2.34
N LYS A 127 -6.45 -40.68 -3.25
CA LYS A 127 -7.67 -41.44 -3.51
C LYS A 127 -7.49 -42.86 -3.01
N GLY A 128 -7.97 -43.18 -1.81
CA GLY A 128 -7.84 -44.50 -1.20
C GLY A 128 -8.61 -45.58 -1.96
N ASN A 129 -9.84 -45.25 -2.35
CA ASN A 129 -10.73 -46.07 -3.19
C ASN A 129 -11.66 -45.12 -3.98
N LYS A 130 -12.68 -45.68 -4.66
CA LYS A 130 -13.65 -44.87 -5.44
C LYS A 130 -14.47 -43.89 -4.58
N GLU A 131 -14.53 -44.12 -3.28
CA GLU A 131 -15.41 -43.43 -2.34
C GLU A 131 -14.66 -42.65 -1.25
N THR A 132 -13.28 -42.78 -1.19
CA THR A 132 -12.45 -42.12 -0.18
C THR A 132 -11.41 -41.21 -0.83
N THR A 133 -11.42 -39.94 -0.45
CA THR A 133 -10.46 -38.96 -0.88
C THR A 133 -9.92 -38.18 0.33
N LEU A 134 -8.60 -38.07 0.44
CA LEU A 134 -7.91 -37.17 1.36
C LEU A 134 -7.24 -36.08 0.53
N ASN A 135 -7.53 -34.82 0.87
CA ASN A 135 -6.91 -33.65 0.28
C ASN A 135 -6.14 -32.91 1.36
N THR A 136 -4.81 -32.86 1.21
CA THR A 136 -3.91 -32.15 2.13
C THR A 136 -3.19 -31.04 1.38
N ALA A 137 -3.28 -29.83 1.88
CA ALA A 137 -2.63 -28.69 1.27
C ALA A 137 -1.86 -27.86 2.30
N ALA A 138 -0.77 -27.26 1.85
CA ALA A 138 -0.04 -26.23 2.59
C ALA A 138 0.22 -25.05 1.68
N ALA A 139 0.07 -23.85 2.23
CA ALA A 139 0.32 -22.59 1.52
C ALA A 139 1.21 -21.67 2.36
N VAL A 140 2.11 -20.98 1.69
CA VAL A 140 2.95 -19.93 2.25
C VAL A 140 2.75 -18.67 1.42
N ARG A 141 2.48 -17.54 2.09
CA ARG A 141 2.36 -16.24 1.45
C ARG A 141 3.18 -15.20 2.20
N TRP A 142 3.96 -14.41 1.46
CA TRP A 142 4.60 -13.21 1.95
C TRP A 142 3.95 -11.99 1.34
N THR A 143 3.29 -11.19 2.14
CA THR A 143 2.74 -9.91 1.71
C THR A 143 3.72 -8.80 2.04
N ASN A 144 4.17 -8.09 1.01
CA ASN A 144 4.86 -6.82 1.15
C ASN A 144 3.91 -5.73 0.65
N TYR A 145 3.45 -4.90 1.57
CA TYR A 145 2.53 -3.81 1.28
C TYR A 145 3.05 -2.51 1.86
N SER A 146 3.08 -1.47 1.05
CA SER A 146 3.30 -0.11 1.54
C SER A 146 2.41 0.89 0.82
N THR A 147 2.04 1.95 1.53
CA THR A 147 1.38 3.11 0.95
C THR A 147 2.10 4.37 1.40
N SER A 148 2.42 5.27 0.45
CA SER A 148 3.00 6.55 0.80
C SER A 148 1.93 7.55 1.23
N ALA A 149 2.33 8.53 2.06
CA ALA A 149 1.51 9.64 2.49
C ALA A 149 2.39 10.85 2.83
N LEU A 150 1.86 12.05 2.64
CA LEU A 150 2.45 13.25 3.22
C LEU A 150 2.30 13.20 4.74
N ASN A 151 3.33 13.61 5.44
CA ASN A 151 3.33 13.86 6.87
C ASN A 151 4.02 15.19 7.14
N TRP A 152 3.55 15.93 8.16
CA TRP A 152 4.07 17.24 8.50
C TRP A 152 3.97 17.50 9.99
N TYR A 153 4.86 18.35 10.48
CA TYR A 153 4.89 18.78 11.86
C TYR A 153 5.07 20.28 11.96
N ASN A 154 4.23 20.91 12.78
CA ASN A 154 4.25 22.35 13.06
C ASN A 154 4.26 23.22 11.78
N ALA A 155 3.43 22.86 10.81
CA ALA A 155 3.31 23.50 9.52
C ALA A 155 1.87 23.44 8.98
N ALA A 156 1.57 24.23 7.96
CA ALA A 156 0.30 24.24 7.29
C ALA A 156 0.01 22.88 6.63
N ASP A 157 -1.27 22.49 6.57
CA ASP A 157 -1.66 21.26 5.88
C ASP A 157 -1.28 21.34 4.39
N PRO A 158 -0.48 20.41 3.87
CA PRO A 158 -0.01 20.47 2.48
C PRO A 158 -1.05 19.98 1.45
N ARG A 159 -2.19 19.49 1.90
CA ARG A 159 -3.23 18.96 1.01
C ARG A 159 -4.06 20.09 0.43
N PRO A 160 -4.22 20.16 -0.89
CA PRO A 160 -4.97 21.24 -1.51
C PRO A 160 -6.46 21.25 -1.11
N ASP A 161 -7.02 20.08 -0.80
CA ASP A 161 -8.41 19.89 -0.39
C ASP A 161 -8.64 20.02 1.15
N TYR A 162 -7.67 20.56 1.89
CA TYR A 162 -7.88 20.82 3.31
C TYR A 162 -9.01 21.83 3.50
N TYR A 163 -9.96 21.53 4.39
CA TYR A 163 -11.20 22.29 4.50
C TYR A 163 -11.03 23.81 4.70
N ARG A 164 -9.90 24.25 5.31
CA ARG A 164 -9.59 25.68 5.50
C ARG A 164 -9.16 26.40 4.22
N TYR A 165 -8.91 25.68 3.14
CA TYR A 165 -8.58 26.23 1.83
C TYR A 165 -9.76 26.24 0.88
N LEU A 166 -10.92 25.73 1.33
CA LEU A 166 -12.14 25.70 0.55
C LEU A 166 -12.97 26.98 0.80
N PRO A 167 -13.70 27.47 -0.20
CA PRO A 167 -14.54 28.67 -0.07
C PRO A 167 -15.50 28.63 1.12
N SER A 168 -16.09 27.47 1.41
CA SER A 168 -17.04 27.34 2.53
C SER A 168 -16.44 27.67 3.90
N TYR A 169 -15.13 27.64 4.06
CA TYR A 169 -14.46 28.08 5.29
C TYR A 169 -14.59 29.60 5.50
N PHE A 170 -14.76 30.37 4.43
CA PHE A 170 -14.89 31.83 4.42
C PHE A 170 -16.35 32.29 4.30
N ALA A 171 -17.31 31.47 4.72
CA ALA A 171 -18.73 31.75 4.54
C ALA A 171 -19.19 33.08 5.18
N ASP A 172 -18.49 33.57 6.22
CA ASP A 172 -18.74 34.84 6.90
C ASP A 172 -18.01 36.03 6.25
N ASP A 173 -17.18 35.81 5.22
CA ASP A 173 -16.42 36.81 4.47
C ASP A 173 -16.69 36.61 2.96
N GLN A 174 -17.64 37.39 2.41
CA GLN A 174 -18.06 37.23 1.02
C GLN A 174 -16.95 37.53 0.02
N GLU A 175 -16.06 38.46 0.29
CA GLU A 175 -14.94 38.79 -0.61
C GLU A 175 -13.93 37.63 -0.68
N ALA A 176 -13.58 37.08 0.46
CA ALA A 176 -12.72 35.88 0.53
C ALA A 176 -13.40 34.66 -0.10
N PHE A 177 -14.70 34.44 0.18
CA PHE A 177 -15.45 33.34 -0.42
C PHE A 177 -15.44 33.39 -1.95
N ASP A 178 -15.72 34.56 -2.52
CA ASP A 178 -15.74 34.76 -3.98
C ASP A 178 -14.34 34.59 -4.58
N LEU A 179 -13.31 35.14 -3.94
CA LEU A 179 -11.91 35.00 -4.36
C LEU A 179 -11.48 33.53 -4.39
N TYR A 180 -11.69 32.78 -3.29
CA TYR A 180 -11.29 31.36 -3.24
C TYR A 180 -12.12 30.50 -4.19
N THR A 181 -13.39 30.86 -4.42
CA THR A 181 -14.24 30.20 -5.43
C THR A 181 -13.67 30.39 -6.83
N ASP A 182 -13.27 31.61 -7.18
CA ASP A 182 -12.66 31.92 -8.47
C ASP A 182 -11.32 31.22 -8.66
N LEU A 183 -10.44 31.29 -7.66
CA LEU A 183 -9.14 30.61 -7.67
C LEU A 183 -9.31 29.09 -7.85
N TRP A 184 -10.19 28.46 -7.06
CA TRP A 184 -10.42 27.01 -7.15
C TRP A 184 -10.96 26.57 -8.51
N ARG A 185 -11.79 27.38 -9.16
CA ARG A 185 -12.37 27.09 -10.48
C ARG A 185 -11.39 27.30 -11.61
N ASN A 186 -10.61 28.37 -11.56
CA ASN A 186 -9.87 28.87 -12.70
C ASN A 186 -8.35 28.64 -12.62
N ASP A 187 -7.79 28.40 -11.42
CA ASP A 187 -6.39 28.09 -11.22
C ASP A 187 -6.22 26.63 -10.80
N GLU A 188 -5.78 25.79 -11.72
CA GLU A 188 -5.54 24.37 -11.48
C GLU A 188 -4.50 24.11 -10.39
N SER A 189 -3.52 25.01 -10.20
CA SER A 189 -2.47 24.86 -9.18
C SER A 189 -3.02 24.90 -7.76
N MET A 190 -4.16 25.55 -7.54
CA MET A 190 -4.86 25.58 -6.24
C MET A 190 -5.42 24.22 -5.83
N ARG A 191 -5.60 23.32 -6.80
CA ARG A 191 -6.16 21.99 -6.61
C ARG A 191 -5.10 20.89 -6.55
N GLN A 192 -3.82 21.29 -6.56
CA GLN A 192 -2.68 20.36 -6.64
C GLN A 192 -1.74 20.55 -5.44
N ILE A 193 -0.98 19.50 -5.13
CA ILE A 193 0.10 19.61 -4.14
C ILE A 193 1.19 20.51 -4.71
N ASN A 194 1.52 21.58 -4.01
CA ASN A 194 2.62 22.47 -4.35
C ASN A 194 3.95 21.89 -3.79
N TRP A 195 4.57 20.98 -4.54
CA TRP A 195 5.82 20.35 -4.13
C TRP A 195 6.95 21.34 -3.89
N ASP A 196 7.06 22.38 -4.72
CA ASP A 196 8.11 23.39 -4.60
C ASP A 196 7.98 24.16 -3.28
N ALA A 197 6.76 24.47 -2.86
CA ALA A 197 6.52 25.11 -1.57
C ALA A 197 6.93 24.21 -0.39
N LEU A 198 6.72 22.88 -0.48
CA LEU A 198 7.16 21.94 0.56
C LEU A 198 8.68 21.88 0.66
N TYR A 199 9.37 21.82 -0.47
CA TYR A 199 10.83 21.87 -0.52
C TYR A 199 11.36 23.19 0.02
N GLN A 200 10.76 24.31 -0.37
CA GLN A 200 11.14 25.64 0.11
C GLN A 200 10.94 25.78 1.62
N ALA A 201 9.83 25.26 2.16
CA ALA A 201 9.58 25.29 3.60
C ALA A 201 10.63 24.49 4.38
N ASN A 202 11.01 23.31 3.91
CA ASN A 202 12.07 22.50 4.51
C ASN A 202 13.43 23.21 4.43
N TYR A 203 13.74 23.79 3.29
CA TYR A 203 14.98 24.58 3.13
C TYR A 203 15.04 25.76 4.10
N LEU A 204 13.98 26.55 4.20
CA LEU A 204 13.92 27.67 5.14
C LEU A 204 14.02 27.20 6.59
N ASN A 205 13.35 26.08 6.95
CA ASN A 205 13.45 25.52 8.29
C ASN A 205 14.87 25.03 8.62
N SER A 206 15.61 24.50 7.64
CA SER A 206 17.00 24.05 7.83
C SER A 206 17.98 25.19 8.14
N GLN A 207 17.62 26.43 7.77
CA GLN A 207 18.42 27.63 8.07
C GLN A 207 18.20 28.17 9.50
N ILE A 208 17.16 27.66 10.19
CA ILE A 208 16.84 28.03 11.56
C ILE A 208 17.70 27.16 12.50
N GLY A 209 18.63 27.75 13.21
CA GLY A 209 19.41 27.05 14.24
C GLY A 209 18.56 26.57 15.42
N PRO A 210 19.12 25.78 16.34
CA PRO A 210 18.43 25.36 17.56
C PRO A 210 17.90 26.59 18.31
N ASP A 211 16.78 26.42 18.99
CA ASP A 211 16.24 27.50 19.84
C ASP A 211 17.12 27.73 21.07
N GLN A 212 16.81 28.77 21.86
CA GLN A 212 17.59 29.11 23.06
C GLN A 212 17.60 27.99 24.12
N LEU A 213 16.70 27.02 24.04
CA LEU A 213 16.62 25.87 24.92
C LEU A 213 17.37 24.64 24.35
N GLY A 214 18.01 24.78 23.17
CA GLY A 214 18.69 23.69 22.49
C GLY A 214 17.74 22.70 21.79
N ASN A 215 16.45 23.02 21.72
CA ASN A 215 15.48 22.19 21.01
C ASN A 215 15.78 22.18 19.53
N ARG A 216 15.59 21.02 18.91
CA ARG A 216 16.00 20.81 17.53
C ARG A 216 15.11 21.55 16.58
N ARG A 217 15.63 22.60 16.04
CA ARG A 217 15.16 23.19 14.81
C ARG A 217 16.06 22.74 13.67
N GLY A 218 15.60 22.83 12.43
CA GLY A 218 16.40 22.50 11.25
C GLY A 218 16.09 21.14 10.61
N GLY A 219 15.20 20.34 11.19
CA GLY A 219 14.66 19.14 10.53
C GLY A 219 13.64 19.47 9.44
N SER A 220 13.26 18.45 8.66
CA SER A 220 12.15 18.59 7.71
C SER A 220 10.85 18.90 8.43
N THR A 221 10.11 19.87 7.92
CA THR A 221 8.75 20.21 8.34
C THR A 221 7.72 19.33 7.63
N TYR A 222 8.02 18.98 6.38
CA TYR A 222 7.23 18.10 5.51
C TYR A 222 8.08 16.91 5.08
N ILE A 223 7.48 15.74 5.08
CA ILE A 223 8.07 14.50 4.57
C ILE A 223 7.06 13.70 3.76
N LEU A 224 7.57 12.80 2.95
CA LEU A 224 6.80 11.69 2.42
C LEU A 224 7.19 10.43 3.18
N GLU A 225 6.21 9.79 3.82
CA GLU A 225 6.39 8.54 4.56
C GLU A 225 5.87 7.35 3.77
N ASP A 226 6.41 6.16 4.03
CA ASP A 226 5.81 4.88 3.65
C ASP A 226 5.26 4.18 4.90
N ARG A 227 3.99 3.81 4.85
CA ARG A 227 3.30 2.99 5.85
C ARG A 227 3.31 1.55 5.37
N HIS A 228 4.00 0.69 6.11
CA HIS A 228 4.16 -0.72 5.77
C HIS A 228 3.20 -1.60 6.57
N SER A 229 2.63 -2.60 5.88
CA SER A 229 1.81 -3.66 6.46
C SER A 229 2.24 -4.99 5.83
N ASN A 230 3.37 -5.51 6.29
CA ASN A 230 3.94 -6.75 5.77
C ASN A 230 3.40 -7.93 6.55
N GLN A 231 3.15 -9.05 5.87
CA GLN A 231 2.61 -10.23 6.51
C GLN A 231 3.31 -11.50 5.99
N PHE A 232 3.51 -12.44 6.89
CA PHE A 232 3.82 -13.82 6.58
C PHE A 232 2.64 -14.68 7.03
N ASN A 233 2.12 -15.50 6.11
CA ASN A 233 1.06 -16.45 6.39
C ASN A 233 1.51 -17.85 6.02
N PHE A 234 1.31 -18.79 6.94
CA PHE A 234 1.39 -20.23 6.70
C PHE A 234 0.06 -20.88 7.02
N ILE A 235 -0.52 -21.56 6.04
CA ILE A 235 -1.78 -22.27 6.18
C ILE A 235 -1.53 -23.71 5.77
N ALA A 236 -1.97 -24.66 6.59
CA ALA A 236 -1.96 -26.08 6.25
C ALA A 236 -3.30 -26.70 6.66
N GLY A 237 -3.80 -27.59 5.83
CA GLY A 237 -5.07 -28.26 6.11
C GLY A 237 -5.17 -29.62 5.44
N SER A 238 -5.99 -30.48 6.03
CA SER A 238 -6.29 -31.80 5.49
C SER A 238 -7.78 -32.09 5.63
N THR A 239 -8.40 -32.50 4.54
CA THR A 239 -9.84 -32.83 4.50
C THR A 239 -10.02 -34.25 4.00
N LEU A 240 -10.68 -35.08 4.79
CA LEU A 240 -11.12 -36.43 4.45
C LEU A 240 -12.58 -36.38 4.00
N ASN A 241 -12.86 -37.03 2.88
CA ASN A 241 -14.23 -37.30 2.43
C ASN A 241 -14.31 -38.80 2.09
N THR A 242 -15.20 -39.51 2.75
CA THR A 242 -15.37 -40.95 2.53
C THR A 242 -16.85 -41.34 2.62
N ARG A 243 -17.31 -42.13 1.66
CA ARG A 243 -18.61 -42.75 1.69
C ARG A 243 -18.50 -44.11 2.35
N LEU A 244 -19.08 -44.23 3.53
CA LEU A 244 -19.03 -45.47 4.33
C LEU A 244 -20.00 -46.53 3.83
N ASN A 245 -21.19 -46.09 3.32
CA ASN A 245 -22.18 -46.94 2.72
C ASN A 245 -23.15 -46.15 1.84
N SER A 246 -24.25 -46.75 1.35
CA SER A 246 -25.17 -46.09 0.41
C SER A 246 -25.90 -44.87 0.97
N PHE A 247 -25.97 -44.73 2.29
CA PHE A 247 -26.68 -43.62 2.97
C PHE A 247 -25.82 -42.77 3.89
N LEU A 248 -24.55 -43.13 4.11
CA LEU A 248 -23.67 -42.42 5.04
C LEU A 248 -22.37 -41.97 4.35
N THR A 249 -22.15 -40.66 4.33
CA THR A 249 -20.88 -40.03 3.93
C THR A 249 -20.30 -39.30 5.12
N LEU A 250 -19.04 -39.59 5.45
CA LEU A 250 -18.26 -38.88 6.46
C LEU A 250 -17.38 -37.84 5.78
N GLN A 251 -17.44 -36.61 6.26
CA GLN A 251 -16.53 -35.52 5.89
C GLN A 251 -16.01 -34.86 7.14
N GLY A 252 -14.69 -34.67 7.19
CA GLY A 252 -14.03 -34.02 8.30
C GLY A 252 -12.69 -33.45 7.87
N GLY A 253 -12.17 -32.48 8.62
CA GLY A 253 -10.89 -31.88 8.31
C GLY A 253 -10.33 -31.10 9.48
N VAL A 254 -9.05 -30.76 9.34
CA VAL A 254 -8.30 -29.91 10.27
C VAL A 254 -7.58 -28.84 9.45
N THR A 255 -7.53 -27.62 9.99
CA THR A 255 -6.80 -26.51 9.39
C THR A 255 -5.97 -25.83 10.46
N PHE A 256 -4.74 -25.54 10.13
CA PHE A 256 -3.81 -24.73 10.93
C PHE A 256 -3.47 -23.46 10.15
N ASN A 257 -3.55 -22.30 10.81
CA ASN A 257 -3.19 -21.02 10.23
C ASN A 257 -2.28 -20.27 11.21
N TYR A 258 -1.11 -19.85 10.72
CA TYR A 258 -0.20 -18.97 11.42
C TYR A 258 -0.02 -17.68 10.61
N THR A 259 -0.23 -16.55 11.27
CA THR A 259 -0.02 -15.21 10.69
C THR A 259 0.95 -14.43 11.56
N ARG A 260 1.96 -13.85 10.94
CA ARG A 260 2.81 -12.82 11.54
C ARG A 260 2.72 -11.55 10.70
N ALA A 261 2.13 -10.50 11.27
CA ALA A 261 2.04 -9.18 10.64
C ALA A 261 3.06 -8.24 11.26
N HIS A 262 3.66 -7.37 10.45
CA HIS A 262 4.63 -6.35 10.84
C HIS A 262 4.18 -5.00 10.29
N TYR A 263 3.85 -4.09 11.20
CA TYR A 263 3.41 -2.72 10.89
C TYR A 263 4.50 -1.75 11.32
N TYR A 264 4.93 -0.88 10.40
CA TYR A 264 5.93 0.13 10.66
C TYR A 264 5.87 1.25 9.62
N LYS A 265 6.50 2.39 9.94
CA LYS A 265 6.68 3.50 9.00
C LYS A 265 8.15 3.69 8.66
N THR A 266 8.42 4.19 7.47
CA THR A 266 9.76 4.65 7.06
C THR A 266 9.68 6.00 6.36
N ILE A 267 10.76 6.77 6.43
CA ILE A 267 10.90 7.98 5.62
C ILE A 267 11.14 7.57 4.16
N ARG A 268 10.22 7.97 3.28
CA ARG A 268 10.39 7.80 1.84
C ARG A 268 11.21 8.92 1.22
N ASP A 269 10.92 10.16 1.60
CA ASP A 269 11.56 11.36 1.08
C ASP A 269 11.50 12.49 2.13
N LEU A 270 12.62 13.14 2.39
CA LEU A 270 12.74 14.28 3.31
C LEU A 270 12.36 15.61 2.66
N LEU A 271 11.99 15.61 1.38
CA LEU A 271 11.58 16.78 0.59
C LEU A 271 12.58 17.94 0.71
N GLY A 272 13.87 17.63 0.52
CA GLY A 272 14.97 18.59 0.56
C GLY A 272 15.48 18.95 1.96
N GLY A 273 14.93 18.36 3.02
CA GLY A 273 15.48 18.52 4.38
C GLY A 273 16.53 17.45 4.69
N ASP A 274 17.24 17.65 5.80
CA ASP A 274 18.35 16.78 6.20
C ASP A 274 17.92 15.60 7.07
N PHE A 275 16.91 15.79 7.91
CA PHE A 275 16.38 14.78 8.83
C PHE A 275 14.94 15.09 9.24
N TRP A 276 14.28 14.11 9.84
CA TRP A 276 12.99 14.24 10.52
C TRP A 276 13.17 14.03 12.02
N THR A 277 12.46 14.80 12.85
CA THR A 277 12.32 14.56 14.28
C THR A 277 11.00 13.81 14.51
N ASP A 278 11.07 12.66 15.17
CA ASP A 278 9.93 11.77 15.38
C ASP A 278 9.05 12.22 16.56
N ILE A 279 8.36 13.34 16.37
CA ILE A 279 7.51 13.98 17.38
C ILE A 279 6.12 13.31 17.42
N ASP A 280 5.63 13.02 18.61
CA ASP A 280 4.22 12.73 18.88
C ASP A 280 3.47 14.03 19.16
N GLN A 281 2.72 14.49 18.16
CA GLN A 281 1.93 15.73 18.27
C GLN A 281 0.88 15.69 19.39
N PHE A 282 0.41 14.51 19.78
CA PHE A 282 -0.56 14.35 20.87
C PHE A 282 0.14 14.51 22.22
N SER A 283 1.34 13.92 22.38
CA SER A 283 2.14 14.11 23.59
C SER A 283 2.51 15.57 23.80
N GLU A 284 2.89 16.28 22.75
CA GLU A 284 3.19 17.71 22.81
C GLU A 284 2.00 18.53 23.34
N ARG A 285 0.78 18.18 22.92
CA ARG A 285 -0.44 18.81 23.40
C ARG A 285 -0.78 18.42 24.86
N ASP A 286 -0.68 17.13 25.18
CA ASP A 286 -1.18 16.56 26.41
C ASP A 286 -0.15 16.66 27.56
N PHE A 287 1.15 16.75 27.24
CA PHE A 287 2.26 16.83 28.19
C PHE A 287 3.28 17.93 27.81
N PRO A 288 2.84 19.19 27.67
CA PRO A 288 3.70 20.26 27.15
C PRO A 288 4.91 20.59 28.05
N GLU A 289 4.86 20.22 29.33
CA GLU A 289 5.92 20.47 30.31
C GLU A 289 6.98 19.36 30.36
N ASP A 290 6.74 18.21 29.69
CA ASP A 290 7.66 17.07 29.71
C ASP A 290 8.25 16.79 28.34
N ALA A 291 9.40 17.42 28.07
CA ALA A 291 10.13 17.23 26.80
C ALA A 291 10.55 15.77 26.54
N ASN A 292 10.64 14.92 27.56
CA ASN A 292 11.02 13.51 27.40
C ASN A 292 9.91 12.66 26.81
N LEU A 293 8.65 13.14 26.86
CA LEU A 293 7.50 12.44 26.31
C LEU A 293 7.13 12.91 24.89
N LEU A 294 7.86 13.88 24.33
CA LEU A 294 7.49 14.48 23.03
C LEU A 294 7.78 13.57 21.84
N GLU A 295 8.77 12.69 21.93
CA GLU A 295 9.19 11.83 20.83
C GLU A 295 8.58 10.42 20.95
N ASN A 296 8.25 9.79 19.79
CA ASN A 296 7.76 8.41 19.78
C ASN A 296 8.84 7.40 20.22
N ASP A 297 10.11 7.69 19.96
CA ASP A 297 11.25 6.85 20.37
C ASP A 297 11.82 7.35 21.72
N LEU A 298 11.23 6.89 22.83
CA LEU A 298 11.63 7.29 24.18
C LEU A 298 13.02 6.78 24.60
N ASP A 299 13.49 5.71 23.95
CA ASP A 299 14.81 5.12 24.23
C ASP A 299 15.96 5.91 23.60
N ASN A 300 15.68 6.65 22.51
CA ASN A 300 16.65 7.43 21.75
C ASN A 300 16.16 8.86 21.53
N PRO A 301 15.95 9.65 22.58
CA PRO A 301 15.45 11.00 22.47
C PRO A 301 16.42 11.82 21.60
N GLY A 302 15.84 12.56 20.72
CA GLY A 302 16.61 13.40 19.84
C GLY A 302 17.23 12.69 18.64
N ARG A 303 16.84 11.50 18.32
CA ARG A 303 17.28 10.81 17.11
C ARG A 303 16.86 11.55 15.84
N LYS A 304 17.84 11.82 14.96
CA LYS A 304 17.60 12.34 13.62
C LYS A 304 17.22 11.17 12.70
N VAL A 305 15.99 11.19 12.21
CA VAL A 305 15.48 10.13 11.34
C VAL A 305 15.80 10.48 9.88
N GLY A 306 16.52 9.62 9.20
CA GLY A 306 16.92 9.76 7.81
C GLY A 306 16.00 9.00 6.84
N LYS A 307 16.28 9.16 5.54
CA LYS A 307 15.58 8.41 4.49
C LYS A 307 15.78 6.91 4.67
N GLY A 308 14.68 6.15 4.67
CA GLY A 308 14.65 4.70 4.86
C GLY A 308 14.58 4.26 6.32
N ASP A 309 14.83 5.15 7.27
CA ASP A 309 14.75 4.83 8.70
C ASP A 309 13.30 4.61 9.13
N LYS A 310 13.14 3.71 10.12
CA LYS A 310 11.85 3.52 10.80
C LYS A 310 11.61 4.62 11.81
N PHE A 311 10.35 5.02 11.94
CA PHE A 311 9.91 6.02 12.92
C PHE A 311 8.42 5.82 13.28
N GLY A 312 7.93 6.59 14.24
CA GLY A 312 6.55 6.47 14.72
C GLY A 312 6.31 5.13 15.37
N TYR A 313 5.61 4.24 14.69
CA TYR A 313 5.32 2.90 15.21
C TYR A 313 6.11 1.79 14.49
N ASN A 314 6.43 0.74 15.25
CA ASN A 314 7.05 -0.49 14.75
C ASN A 314 6.64 -1.67 15.65
N TYR A 315 5.69 -2.50 15.20
CA TYR A 315 5.17 -3.59 16.00
C TYR A 315 4.79 -4.82 15.19
N TYR A 316 4.72 -5.97 15.87
CA TYR A 316 4.33 -7.24 15.32
C TYR A 316 3.03 -7.75 15.94
N ILE A 317 2.22 -8.41 15.14
CA ILE A 317 1.06 -9.18 15.57
C ILE A 317 1.27 -10.62 15.14
N ASN A 318 1.16 -11.56 16.08
CA ASN A 318 1.20 -12.98 15.78
C ASN A 318 -0.16 -13.59 16.12
N ALA A 319 -0.70 -14.40 15.22
CA ALA A 319 -1.97 -15.09 15.40
C ALA A 319 -1.84 -16.56 14.99
N ILE A 320 -2.43 -17.44 15.78
CA ILE A 320 -2.55 -18.88 15.50
C ILE A 320 -4.02 -19.23 15.59
N GLN A 321 -4.48 -20.00 14.62
CA GLN A 321 -5.85 -20.50 14.53
C GLN A 321 -5.81 -21.99 14.16
N LEU A 322 -6.61 -22.79 14.85
CA LEU A 322 -6.82 -24.22 14.65
C LEU A 322 -8.26 -24.49 14.22
#